data_20c67c4146890868e051be88ee35cf47
#
_entry.id   20c67c4146890868e051be88ee35cf47
#
_cell.length_a   1.000
_cell.length_b   1.000
_cell.length_c   1.000
_cell.angle_alpha   90.00
_cell.angle_beta   90.00
_cell.angle_gamma   90.00
#
_symmetry.space_group_name_H-M   'P 1'
#
loop_
_entity.id
_entity.type
_entity.pdbx_description
1 polymer ?
#
loop_
_entity_poly.entity_id
_entity_poly.type
_entity_poly.pdbx_seq_one_letter_code
_entity_poly.pdbx_strand_id
1 'polypeptide(L)'
;MEYQYYIKEKNLDKHPNPISIDKLEVILEQIKNCICNIECIIEGHGTGFFCRIPFPDFFNIKPVLMTNNHVLNKDDIAEGNIIEFTLNKEKIRKKIKITDKRKVYTNEKYGITIIELNPKEDSIYANSFLDVDTKLYCDNPNYEFRNKDIYIIGNIEDYTYGKIKSIDENGITIEHLCSTLPGMSGSPMINLNNFKVIGIHKASHPKKEYNLGTFLREPLKQFYSLMNKSFEVKHTSKIDKIFQSEEFNYEEMELFLSKFENDKNLYKILEELKNIQWGIIEGAKLLPRMLDPRGNKYEGWSVGKKIKGGFEYYPPAGWIGFGLNVKLKFDNGDDSWIENNNSNWCIAYHGFGRGLNSNEVKKIMVTICNQGFKAGFAQIHSECEDIYHPGQKVGKGVYFSQNIAVAENYAGTINICDEDYIIVLMVRIKSSSIRCCEDAPEYWVTNGNCDEVRPYRILVKKYD
;
A
#
# COMPACT_ATOMS: atom_id res chain seq x y z
N MET A 1 -17.90 41.73 -39.09
CA MET A 1 -18.45 41.33 -37.81
C MET A 1 -17.94 39.90 -37.53
N GLU A 2 -16.85 39.78 -36.80
CA GLU A 2 -16.35 38.48 -36.37
C GLU A 2 -17.21 37.98 -35.21
N TYR A 3 -17.89 36.88 -35.42
CA TYR A 3 -18.58 36.15 -34.35
C TYR A 3 -17.53 35.43 -33.52
N GLN A 4 -17.06 36.03 -32.44
CA GLN A 4 -16.34 35.30 -31.37
C GLN A 4 -17.35 34.41 -30.63
N TYR A 5 -17.39 33.14 -30.99
CA TYR A 5 -18.05 32.11 -30.18
C TYR A 5 -17.19 31.86 -28.96
N TYR A 6 -17.51 32.49 -27.85
CA TYR A 6 -16.99 32.07 -26.53
C TYR A 6 -17.72 30.78 -26.14
N ILE A 7 -17.12 29.64 -26.42
CA ILE A 7 -17.56 28.37 -25.86
C ILE A 7 -17.09 28.38 -24.41
N LYS A 8 -17.97 28.74 -23.50
CA LYS A 8 -17.74 28.63 -22.06
C LYS A 8 -18.15 27.21 -21.66
N GLU A 9 -17.17 26.33 -21.45
CA GLU A 9 -17.42 25.02 -20.89
C GLU A 9 -18.03 25.15 -19.50
N LYS A 10 -19.10 24.41 -19.22
CA LYS A 10 -19.77 24.37 -17.92
C LYS A 10 -19.50 23.03 -17.27
N ASN A 11 -18.87 23.06 -16.08
CA ASN A 11 -18.90 21.93 -15.19
C ASN A 11 -20.30 21.84 -14.55
N LEU A 12 -21.00 20.74 -14.78
CA LEU A 12 -22.36 20.51 -14.24
C LEU A 12 -22.24 19.85 -12.87
N ASP A 13 -22.56 20.54 -11.79
CA ASP A 13 -22.41 20.09 -10.40
C ASP A 13 -23.05 18.72 -10.09
N LYS A 14 -24.06 18.33 -10.85
CA LYS A 14 -24.75 17.03 -10.70
C LYS A 14 -24.07 15.87 -11.46
N HIS A 15 -23.16 16.17 -12.34
CA HIS A 15 -22.43 15.16 -13.12
C HIS A 15 -20.99 15.01 -12.58
N PRO A 16 -20.40 13.82 -12.67
CA PRO A 16 -19.01 13.62 -12.30
C PRO A 16 -18.07 14.35 -13.26
N ASN A 17 -16.88 14.71 -12.77
CA ASN A 17 -15.85 15.31 -13.59
C ASN A 17 -15.32 14.31 -14.63
N PRO A 18 -14.82 14.78 -15.78
CA PRO A 18 -14.15 13.93 -16.77
C PRO A 18 -12.99 13.15 -16.14
N ILE A 19 -12.82 11.91 -16.56
CA ILE A 19 -11.74 11.02 -16.09
C ILE A 19 -10.56 11.18 -17.04
N SER A 20 -9.38 11.52 -16.50
CA SER A 20 -8.14 11.56 -17.28
C SER A 20 -7.66 10.14 -17.65
N ILE A 21 -6.83 10.04 -18.68
CA ILE A 21 -6.25 8.76 -19.14
C ILE A 21 -5.50 8.06 -18.01
N ASP A 22 -4.67 8.77 -17.25
CA ASP A 22 -3.90 8.22 -16.13
C ASP A 22 -4.82 7.59 -15.07
N LYS A 23 -5.95 8.23 -14.78
CA LYS A 23 -6.96 7.69 -13.86
C LYS A 23 -7.65 6.44 -14.44
N LEU A 24 -7.90 6.44 -15.74
CA LEU A 24 -8.52 5.29 -16.42
C LEU A 24 -7.60 4.06 -16.39
N GLU A 25 -6.29 4.25 -16.53
CA GLU A 25 -5.30 3.15 -16.41
C GLU A 25 -5.37 2.49 -15.03
N VAL A 26 -5.45 3.28 -13.96
CA VAL A 26 -5.60 2.75 -12.59
C VAL A 26 -6.90 1.96 -12.45
N ILE A 27 -8.01 2.48 -12.96
CA ILE A 27 -9.31 1.80 -12.94
C ILE A 27 -9.24 0.47 -13.69
N LEU A 28 -8.64 0.44 -14.88
CA LEU A 28 -8.48 -0.78 -15.68
C LEU A 28 -7.64 -1.84 -14.96
N GLU A 29 -6.56 -1.45 -14.28
CA GLU A 29 -5.77 -2.37 -13.48
C GLU A 29 -6.56 -2.94 -12.29
N GLN A 30 -7.38 -2.14 -11.64
CA GLN A 30 -8.25 -2.60 -10.55
C GLN A 30 -9.35 -3.54 -11.05
N ILE A 31 -9.97 -3.25 -12.20
CA ILE A 31 -10.95 -4.12 -12.85
C ILE A 31 -10.36 -5.51 -13.10
N LYS A 32 -9.16 -5.56 -13.66
CA LYS A 32 -8.50 -6.81 -14.03
C LYS A 32 -8.09 -7.65 -12.82
N ASN A 33 -7.53 -7.01 -11.79
CA ASN A 33 -6.79 -7.71 -10.75
C ASN A 33 -7.56 -7.89 -9.44
N CYS A 34 -8.50 -6.97 -9.10
CA CYS A 34 -9.06 -6.89 -7.75
C CYS A 34 -10.51 -7.36 -7.63
N ILE A 35 -11.16 -7.63 -8.74
CA ILE A 35 -12.59 -7.98 -8.81
C ILE A 35 -12.75 -9.44 -9.18
N CYS A 36 -13.72 -10.10 -8.55
CA CYS A 36 -14.09 -11.46 -8.86
C CYS A 36 -15.60 -11.62 -9.02
N ASN A 37 -15.97 -12.58 -9.83
CA ASN A 37 -17.33 -13.06 -9.96
C ASN A 37 -17.53 -14.25 -9.00
N ILE A 38 -18.50 -14.15 -8.08
CA ILE A 38 -18.83 -15.19 -7.12
C ILE A 38 -20.03 -15.97 -7.65
N GLU A 39 -19.91 -17.28 -7.73
CA GLU A 39 -21.03 -18.16 -8.11
C GLU A 39 -21.94 -18.38 -6.90
N CYS A 40 -23.20 -17.94 -7.02
CA CYS A 40 -24.23 -18.09 -6.00
C CYS A 40 -25.16 -19.24 -6.35
N ILE A 41 -25.54 -20.03 -5.37
CA ILE A 41 -26.45 -21.18 -5.56
C ILE A 41 -27.88 -20.70 -5.90
N ILE A 42 -28.29 -19.53 -5.37
CA ILE A 42 -29.70 -19.07 -5.44
C ILE A 42 -29.91 -18.00 -6.52
N GLU A 43 -28.99 -17.05 -6.71
CA GLU A 43 -29.17 -15.87 -7.58
C GLU A 43 -28.28 -15.85 -8.83
N GLY A 44 -27.55 -16.92 -9.10
CA GLY A 44 -26.67 -17.06 -10.26
C GLY A 44 -25.28 -16.47 -10.05
N HIS A 45 -25.11 -15.14 -10.04
CA HIS A 45 -23.80 -14.51 -9.91
C HIS A 45 -23.87 -13.20 -9.12
N GLY A 46 -22.83 -12.95 -8.32
CA GLY A 46 -22.62 -11.68 -7.63
C GLY A 46 -21.17 -11.22 -7.77
N THR A 47 -20.93 -9.96 -7.49
CA THR A 47 -19.58 -9.38 -7.49
C THR A 47 -18.95 -9.50 -6.12
N GLY A 48 -17.66 -9.86 -6.08
CA GLY A 48 -16.81 -9.74 -4.93
C GLY A 48 -15.53 -8.96 -5.29
N PHE A 49 -14.85 -8.48 -4.29
CA PHE A 49 -13.55 -7.82 -4.48
C PHE A 49 -12.59 -8.11 -3.35
N PHE A 50 -11.31 -8.11 -3.69
CA PHE A 50 -10.25 -8.27 -2.71
C PHE A 50 -9.83 -6.91 -2.19
N CYS A 51 -9.70 -6.82 -0.86
CA CYS A 51 -9.37 -5.58 -0.19
C CYS A 51 -8.39 -5.80 0.96
N ARG A 52 -7.57 -4.80 1.22
CA ARG A 52 -6.73 -4.75 2.42
C ARG A 52 -7.41 -3.87 3.44
N ILE A 53 -7.70 -4.44 4.60
CA ILE A 53 -8.23 -3.68 5.73
C ILE A 53 -7.05 -3.22 6.58
N PRO A 54 -6.78 -1.90 6.66
CA PRO A 54 -5.66 -1.36 7.43
C PRO A 54 -5.99 -1.17 8.91
N PHE A 55 -7.12 -1.67 9.39
CA PHE A 55 -7.62 -1.40 10.73
C PHE A 55 -7.59 -2.62 11.62
N PRO A 56 -7.36 -2.37 12.89
CA PRO A 56 -7.13 -1.14 13.67
C PRO A 56 -5.69 -0.72 13.66
N ASP A 57 -4.93 -1.42 12.96
CA ASP A 57 -3.50 -1.47 13.04
C ASP A 57 -2.99 -1.65 11.62
N PHE A 58 -2.39 -0.59 11.05
CA PHE A 58 -1.70 -0.64 9.76
C PHE A 58 -0.62 -1.72 9.69
N PHE A 59 -0.28 -2.31 10.84
CA PHE A 59 0.72 -3.37 10.98
C PHE A 59 0.14 -4.76 10.73
N ASN A 60 -1.16 -4.94 10.92
CA ASN A 60 -1.87 -6.19 10.68
C ASN A 60 -2.88 -6.02 9.54
N ILE A 61 -2.39 -5.49 8.41
CA ILE A 61 -3.20 -5.43 7.20
C ILE A 61 -3.82 -6.80 6.94
N LYS A 62 -5.15 -6.82 6.93
CA LYS A 62 -5.90 -8.05 6.69
C LYS A 62 -6.38 -8.09 5.24
N PRO A 63 -5.83 -8.99 4.42
CA PRO A 63 -6.39 -9.27 3.12
C PRO A 63 -7.74 -9.98 3.30
N VAL A 64 -8.76 -9.49 2.63
CA VAL A 64 -10.12 -10.01 2.71
C VAL A 64 -10.78 -10.07 1.34
N LEU A 65 -11.75 -10.97 1.20
CA LEU A 65 -12.80 -10.92 0.19
C LEU A 65 -14.01 -10.23 0.80
N MET A 66 -14.56 -9.24 0.10
CA MET A 66 -15.81 -8.57 0.46
C MET A 66 -16.85 -8.78 -0.61
N THR A 67 -18.10 -8.97 -0.18
CA THR A 67 -19.28 -9.03 -1.03
C THR A 67 -20.54 -8.70 -0.23
N ASN A 68 -21.70 -8.71 -0.85
CA ASN A 68 -22.95 -8.55 -0.12
C ASN A 68 -23.39 -9.84 0.59
N ASN A 69 -24.15 -9.67 1.68
CA ASN A 69 -24.70 -10.78 2.44
C ASN A 69 -25.69 -11.64 1.60
N HIS A 70 -26.43 -11.06 0.69
CA HIS A 70 -27.32 -11.83 -0.20
C HIS A 70 -26.56 -12.57 -1.32
N VAL A 71 -25.29 -12.24 -1.58
CA VAL A 71 -24.38 -12.99 -2.47
C VAL A 71 -23.76 -14.17 -1.75
N LEU A 72 -23.25 -13.95 -0.51
CA LEU A 72 -22.73 -14.98 0.39
C LEU A 72 -23.34 -14.77 1.78
N ASN A 73 -24.30 -15.57 2.12
CA ASN A 73 -24.98 -15.49 3.40
C ASN A 73 -24.28 -16.34 4.50
N LYS A 74 -24.91 -16.46 5.65
CA LYS A 74 -24.35 -17.20 6.81
C LYS A 74 -24.15 -18.69 6.52
N ASP A 75 -25.03 -19.27 5.72
CA ASP A 75 -24.98 -20.71 5.40
C ASP A 75 -23.85 -20.98 4.39
N ASP A 76 -23.63 -20.06 3.43
CA ASP A 76 -22.58 -20.17 2.42
C ASP A 76 -21.18 -20.13 3.06
N ILE A 77 -21.00 -19.33 4.13
CA ILE A 77 -19.72 -19.18 4.84
C ILE A 77 -19.58 -20.09 6.07
N ALA A 78 -20.41 -21.12 6.20
CA ALA A 78 -20.29 -22.09 7.27
C ALA A 78 -18.98 -22.90 7.15
N GLU A 79 -18.45 -23.34 8.30
CA GLU A 79 -17.23 -24.13 8.35
C GLU A 79 -17.34 -25.40 7.48
N GLY A 80 -16.30 -25.66 6.71
CA GLY A 80 -16.22 -26.78 5.76
C GLY A 80 -16.64 -26.43 4.35
N ASN A 81 -17.40 -25.34 4.13
CA ASN A 81 -17.86 -24.94 2.82
C ASN A 81 -16.72 -24.39 1.95
N ILE A 82 -16.95 -24.47 0.64
CA ILE A 82 -16.01 -23.96 -0.39
C ILE A 82 -16.73 -22.88 -1.17
N ILE A 83 -16.13 -21.69 -1.22
CA ILE A 83 -16.59 -20.58 -2.04
C ILE A 83 -15.82 -20.62 -3.36
N GLU A 84 -16.55 -20.66 -4.47
CA GLU A 84 -16.00 -20.62 -5.81
C GLU A 84 -16.14 -19.23 -6.41
N PHE A 85 -15.08 -18.75 -7.05
CA PHE A 85 -15.07 -17.45 -7.71
C PHE A 85 -14.12 -17.45 -8.91
N THR A 86 -14.36 -16.51 -9.83
CA THR A 86 -13.52 -16.31 -11.01
C THR A 86 -12.98 -14.89 -11.02
N LEU A 87 -11.66 -14.74 -11.17
CA LEU A 87 -11.01 -13.44 -11.33
C LEU A 87 -11.25 -12.91 -12.75
N ASN A 88 -11.52 -11.61 -12.88
CA ASN A 88 -11.74 -11.00 -14.20
C ASN A 88 -10.57 -11.21 -15.15
N LYS A 89 -9.32 -11.09 -14.66
CA LYS A 89 -8.11 -11.26 -15.46
C LYS A 89 -7.87 -12.67 -15.98
N GLU A 90 -8.06 -13.66 -15.13
CA GLU A 90 -7.58 -15.02 -15.41
C GLU A 90 -8.65 -15.90 -16.04
N LYS A 91 -9.94 -15.55 -15.83
CA LYS A 91 -11.10 -16.39 -16.20
C LYS A 91 -10.99 -17.83 -15.68
N ILE A 92 -10.12 -18.03 -14.67
CA ILE A 92 -9.90 -19.32 -14.03
C ILE A 92 -10.68 -19.36 -12.72
N ARG A 93 -11.41 -20.44 -12.52
CA ARG A 93 -12.15 -20.69 -11.29
C ARG A 93 -11.19 -21.00 -10.14
N LYS A 94 -11.30 -20.25 -9.07
CA LYS A 94 -10.56 -20.42 -7.80
C LYS A 94 -11.50 -20.79 -6.67
N LYS A 95 -10.95 -21.30 -5.57
CA LYS A 95 -11.70 -21.81 -4.42
C LYS A 95 -11.11 -21.32 -3.12
N ILE A 96 -11.98 -20.91 -2.20
CA ILE A 96 -11.62 -20.60 -0.81
C ILE A 96 -12.36 -21.59 0.09
N LYS A 97 -11.63 -22.35 0.90
CA LYS A 97 -12.21 -23.22 1.91
C LYS A 97 -12.41 -22.43 3.19
N ILE A 98 -13.61 -22.48 3.74
CA ILE A 98 -13.93 -21.93 5.06
C ILE A 98 -13.48 -22.92 6.13
N THR A 99 -12.57 -22.49 7.00
CA THR A 99 -12.03 -23.30 8.10
C THR A 99 -12.29 -22.61 9.44
N ASP A 100 -12.18 -23.33 10.54
CA ASP A 100 -12.27 -22.83 11.92
C ASP A 100 -11.28 -21.69 12.22
N LYS A 101 -10.15 -21.68 11.53
CA LYS A 101 -9.10 -20.66 11.67
C LYS A 101 -9.36 -19.37 10.88
N ARG A 102 -10.20 -19.46 9.84
CA ARG A 102 -10.50 -18.34 8.95
C ARG A 102 -11.56 -17.44 9.59
N LYS A 103 -11.25 -16.19 9.78
CA LYS A 103 -12.22 -15.23 10.29
C LYS A 103 -13.20 -14.84 9.19
N VAL A 104 -14.48 -14.99 9.50
CA VAL A 104 -15.58 -14.61 8.63
C VAL A 104 -16.56 -13.72 9.38
N TYR A 105 -17.13 -12.77 8.68
CA TYR A 105 -18.13 -11.84 9.21
C TYR A 105 -19.23 -11.67 8.17
N THR A 106 -20.46 -11.82 8.59
CA THR A 106 -21.62 -11.47 7.79
C THR A 106 -22.65 -10.75 8.62
N ASN A 107 -23.33 -9.78 8.03
CA ASN A 107 -24.33 -8.97 8.72
C ASN A 107 -25.43 -8.54 7.76
N GLU A 108 -26.63 -9.01 7.97
CA GLU A 108 -27.80 -8.70 7.15
C GLU A 108 -28.20 -7.22 7.22
N LYS A 109 -28.09 -6.60 8.39
CA LYS A 109 -28.41 -5.17 8.55
C LYS A 109 -27.56 -4.29 7.65
N TYR A 110 -26.26 -4.58 7.57
CA TYR A 110 -25.33 -3.88 6.69
C TYR A 110 -25.34 -4.46 5.26
N GLY A 111 -25.86 -5.66 5.08
CA GLY A 111 -25.89 -6.33 3.79
C GLY A 111 -24.50 -6.68 3.26
N ILE A 112 -23.56 -7.07 4.15
CA ILE A 112 -22.16 -7.31 3.81
C ILE A 112 -21.67 -8.64 4.38
N THR A 113 -20.76 -9.28 3.65
CA THR A 113 -19.97 -10.43 4.07
C THR A 113 -18.49 -10.15 3.83
N ILE A 114 -17.65 -10.42 4.83
CA ILE A 114 -16.19 -10.23 4.81
C ILE A 114 -15.53 -11.55 5.21
N ILE A 115 -14.59 -12.02 4.41
CA ILE A 115 -13.87 -13.28 4.60
C ILE A 115 -12.38 -12.99 4.63
N GLU A 116 -11.70 -13.33 5.71
CA GLU A 116 -10.24 -13.25 5.80
C GLU A 116 -9.60 -14.18 4.76
N LEU A 117 -8.57 -13.69 4.09
CA LEU A 117 -7.82 -14.43 3.08
C LEU A 117 -6.42 -14.78 3.57
N ASN A 118 -5.94 -15.92 3.13
CA ASN A 118 -4.52 -16.25 3.14
C ASN A 118 -4.01 -16.24 1.70
N PRO A 119 -3.35 -15.18 1.22
CA PRO A 119 -2.97 -15.04 -0.20
C PRO A 119 -2.19 -16.23 -0.75
N LYS A 120 -1.36 -16.89 0.08
CA LYS A 120 -0.60 -18.07 -0.33
C LYS A 120 -1.50 -19.29 -0.56
N GLU A 121 -2.35 -19.61 0.42
CA GLU A 121 -3.23 -20.78 0.38
C GLU A 121 -4.36 -20.59 -0.64
N ASP A 122 -4.87 -19.36 -0.75
CA ASP A 122 -5.98 -19.01 -1.64
C ASP A 122 -5.51 -18.69 -3.08
N SER A 123 -4.19 -18.73 -3.35
CA SER A 123 -3.58 -18.43 -4.66
C SER A 123 -4.00 -17.06 -5.23
N ILE A 124 -4.02 -16.04 -4.35
CA ILE A 124 -4.36 -14.65 -4.72
C ILE A 124 -3.08 -13.81 -4.76
N TYR A 125 -2.88 -13.09 -5.85
CA TYR A 125 -1.68 -12.29 -6.07
C TYR A 125 -1.65 -11.04 -5.17
N ALA A 126 -0.45 -10.60 -4.81
CA ALA A 126 -0.25 -9.43 -3.94
C ALA A 126 -0.82 -8.12 -4.53
N ASN A 127 -0.87 -8.00 -5.85
CA ASN A 127 -1.43 -6.84 -6.56
C ASN A 127 -2.94 -6.91 -6.79
N SER A 128 -3.60 -7.94 -6.27
CA SER A 128 -5.05 -8.15 -6.43
C SER A 128 -5.90 -7.48 -5.35
N PHE A 129 -5.35 -6.56 -4.56
CA PHE A 129 -6.07 -5.97 -3.44
C PHE A 129 -6.27 -4.47 -3.61
N LEU A 130 -7.51 -4.03 -3.43
CA LEU A 130 -7.87 -2.62 -3.23
C LEU A 130 -7.50 -2.18 -1.81
N ASP A 131 -7.32 -0.88 -1.60
CA ASP A 131 -7.15 -0.29 -0.28
C ASP A 131 -8.43 0.41 0.19
N VAL A 132 -8.72 0.37 1.48
CA VAL A 132 -9.81 1.10 2.11
C VAL A 132 -9.44 2.57 2.30
N ASP A 133 -10.40 3.49 2.13
CA ASP A 133 -10.21 4.91 2.41
C ASP A 133 -10.20 5.15 3.93
N THR A 134 -9.08 5.64 4.45
CA THR A 134 -8.92 5.92 5.89
C THR A 134 -9.86 7.01 6.40
N LYS A 135 -10.30 7.91 5.52
CA LYS A 135 -11.29 8.95 5.85
C LYS A 135 -12.69 8.41 6.21
N LEU A 136 -12.92 7.11 6.10
CA LEU A 136 -14.14 6.46 6.63
C LEU A 136 -14.41 6.82 8.09
N TYR A 137 -13.37 7.09 8.88
CA TYR A 137 -13.44 7.34 10.32
C TYR A 137 -13.47 8.82 10.71
N CYS A 138 -13.54 9.74 9.73
CA CYS A 138 -13.71 11.16 10.01
C CYS A 138 -15.00 11.44 10.81
N ASP A 139 -15.05 12.55 11.55
CA ASP A 139 -16.17 12.89 12.43
C ASP A 139 -17.47 13.08 11.67
N ASN A 140 -17.41 13.66 10.46
CA ASN A 140 -18.58 13.91 9.63
C ASN A 140 -18.44 13.30 8.23
N PRO A 141 -18.72 11.98 8.07
CA PRO A 141 -18.60 11.31 6.78
C PRO A 141 -19.45 11.91 5.67
N ASN A 142 -20.66 12.37 5.99
CA ASN A 142 -21.54 12.98 4.99
C ASN A 142 -20.94 14.30 4.45
N TYR A 143 -20.28 15.10 5.29
CA TYR A 143 -19.58 16.29 4.83
C TYR A 143 -18.36 15.93 3.96
N GLU A 144 -17.57 14.96 4.39
CA GLU A 144 -16.35 14.54 3.67
C GLU A 144 -16.66 13.92 2.31
N PHE A 145 -17.69 13.06 2.21
CA PHE A 145 -17.94 12.25 1.01
C PHE A 145 -19.07 12.76 0.12
N ARG A 146 -19.95 13.63 0.60
CA ARG A 146 -21.05 14.18 -0.22
C ARG A 146 -20.51 14.89 -1.46
N ASN A 147 -21.15 14.65 -2.61
CA ASN A 147 -20.77 15.16 -3.91
C ASN A 147 -19.38 14.72 -4.43
N LYS A 148 -18.69 13.82 -3.75
CA LYS A 148 -17.45 13.24 -4.28
C LYS A 148 -17.76 12.35 -5.47
N ASP A 149 -16.86 12.41 -6.44
CA ASP A 149 -16.88 11.53 -7.60
C ASP A 149 -16.43 10.13 -7.19
N ILE A 150 -17.23 9.13 -7.56
CA ILE A 150 -16.96 7.72 -7.31
C ILE A 150 -17.12 6.91 -8.58
N TYR A 151 -16.54 5.74 -8.56
CA TYR A 151 -16.82 4.70 -9.56
C TYR A 151 -17.10 3.36 -8.86
N ILE A 152 -17.81 2.49 -9.57
CA ILE A 152 -18.19 1.16 -9.14
C ILE A 152 -17.73 0.20 -10.22
N ILE A 153 -17.08 -0.88 -9.83
CA ILE A 153 -16.58 -1.90 -10.75
C ILE A 153 -17.44 -3.14 -10.63
N GLY A 154 -18.04 -3.54 -11.73
CA GLY A 154 -18.84 -4.77 -11.83
C GLY A 154 -18.00 -6.03 -12.10
N ASN A 155 -18.67 -7.15 -12.21
CA ASN A 155 -18.05 -8.48 -12.30
C ASN A 155 -17.53 -8.85 -13.71
N ILE A 156 -17.85 -8.16 -14.78
CA ILE A 156 -17.47 -8.51 -16.15
C ILE A 156 -16.97 -7.27 -16.89
N GLU A 157 -15.83 -6.75 -16.44
CA GLU A 157 -15.15 -5.61 -17.07
C GLU A 157 -16.01 -4.32 -17.16
N ASP A 158 -17.22 -4.33 -16.57
CA ASP A 158 -18.09 -3.17 -16.53
C ASP A 158 -17.74 -2.23 -15.38
N TYR A 159 -17.69 -0.95 -15.65
CA TYR A 159 -17.59 0.06 -14.61
C TYR A 159 -18.56 1.21 -14.89
N THR A 160 -18.98 1.85 -13.83
CA THR A 160 -19.80 3.05 -13.88
C THR A 160 -19.25 4.10 -12.94
N TYR A 161 -19.49 5.34 -13.23
CA TYR A 161 -19.06 6.46 -12.38
C TYR A 161 -20.20 7.44 -12.15
N GLY A 162 -20.13 8.14 -11.04
CA GLY A 162 -21.16 9.07 -10.61
C GLY A 162 -20.74 9.80 -9.35
N LYS A 163 -21.70 10.32 -8.60
CA LYS A 163 -21.46 11.05 -7.35
C LYS A 163 -22.16 10.40 -6.17
N ILE A 164 -21.57 10.56 -5.00
CA ILE A 164 -22.27 10.33 -3.74
C ILE A 164 -23.29 11.46 -3.56
N LYS A 165 -24.53 11.09 -3.37
CA LYS A 165 -25.62 12.02 -3.05
C LYS A 165 -25.61 12.36 -1.57
N SER A 166 -25.58 11.35 -0.71
CA SER A 166 -25.53 11.48 0.75
C SER A 166 -25.09 10.19 1.43
N ILE A 167 -24.65 10.32 2.68
CA ILE A 167 -24.53 9.22 3.62
C ILE A 167 -25.58 9.49 4.70
N ASP A 168 -26.31 8.45 5.12
CA ASP A 168 -27.37 8.59 6.12
C ASP A 168 -26.81 9.06 7.50
N GLU A 169 -27.69 9.56 8.35
CA GLU A 169 -27.30 10.10 9.67
C GLU A 169 -26.64 9.05 10.58
N ASN A 170 -26.93 7.78 10.35
CA ASN A 170 -26.34 6.68 11.11
C ASN A 170 -24.96 6.27 10.55
N GLY A 171 -24.51 6.85 9.43
CA GLY A 171 -23.27 6.49 8.77
C GLY A 171 -23.23 5.04 8.25
N ILE A 172 -24.37 4.52 7.80
CA ILE A 172 -24.51 3.13 7.34
C ILE A 172 -24.74 3.06 5.84
N THR A 173 -25.64 3.91 5.31
CA THR A 173 -26.10 3.83 3.93
C THR A 173 -25.54 4.96 3.09
N ILE A 174 -24.97 4.62 1.94
CA ILE A 174 -24.58 5.58 0.90
C ILE A 174 -25.70 5.64 -0.14
N GLU A 175 -26.22 6.83 -0.42
CA GLU A 175 -27.04 7.12 -1.60
C GLU A 175 -26.12 7.60 -2.72
N HIS A 176 -26.18 6.99 -3.91
CA HIS A 176 -25.30 7.35 -5.03
C HIS A 176 -26.00 7.40 -6.38
N LEU A 177 -25.42 8.12 -7.33
CA LEU A 177 -25.96 8.40 -8.65
C LEU A 177 -25.26 7.59 -9.77
N CYS A 178 -24.49 6.58 -9.43
CA CYS A 178 -23.93 5.67 -10.43
C CYS A 178 -25.02 4.76 -10.97
N SER A 179 -25.10 4.60 -12.29
CA SER A 179 -25.98 3.60 -12.92
C SER A 179 -25.41 2.21 -12.67
N THR A 180 -26.26 1.23 -12.35
CA THR A 180 -25.81 -0.15 -12.06
C THR A 180 -26.66 -1.16 -12.83
N LEU A 181 -26.07 -2.31 -13.12
CA LEU A 181 -26.67 -3.42 -13.84
C LEU A 181 -26.91 -4.62 -12.88
N PRO A 182 -27.79 -5.56 -13.24
CA PRO A 182 -27.91 -6.84 -12.53
C PRO A 182 -26.53 -7.53 -12.40
N GLY A 183 -26.24 -8.12 -11.23
CA GLY A 183 -24.94 -8.74 -10.94
C GLY A 183 -23.89 -7.79 -10.34
N MET A 184 -24.13 -6.48 -10.30
CA MET A 184 -23.22 -5.53 -9.65
C MET A 184 -23.39 -5.47 -8.12
N SER A 185 -24.31 -6.21 -7.53
CA SER A 185 -24.39 -6.36 -6.07
C SER A 185 -23.09 -6.94 -5.53
N GLY A 186 -22.51 -6.29 -4.51
CA GLY A 186 -21.21 -6.64 -3.95
C GLY A 186 -20.01 -5.91 -4.56
N SER A 187 -20.23 -5.06 -5.56
CA SER A 187 -19.18 -4.25 -6.19
C SER A 187 -18.62 -3.19 -5.25
N PRO A 188 -17.31 -2.92 -5.29
CA PRO A 188 -16.71 -1.85 -4.50
C PRO A 188 -17.14 -0.48 -5.01
N MET A 189 -17.45 0.43 -4.09
CA MET A 189 -17.63 1.85 -4.33
C MET A 189 -16.31 2.56 -4.01
N ILE A 190 -15.67 3.15 -5.01
CA ILE A 190 -14.31 3.64 -4.93
C ILE A 190 -14.27 5.16 -5.18
N ASN A 191 -13.58 5.88 -4.33
CA ASN A 191 -13.37 7.32 -4.46
C ASN A 191 -12.44 7.63 -5.64
N LEU A 192 -12.91 8.40 -6.63
CA LEU A 192 -12.17 8.71 -7.85
C LEU A 192 -10.93 9.61 -7.62
N ASN A 193 -10.82 10.25 -6.47
CA ASN A 193 -9.69 11.13 -6.16
C ASN A 193 -8.46 10.37 -5.64
N ASN A 194 -8.67 9.24 -4.94
CA ASN A 194 -7.58 8.50 -4.30
C ASN A 194 -7.61 6.99 -4.58
N PHE A 195 -8.57 6.51 -5.39
CA PHE A 195 -8.73 5.10 -5.79
C PHE A 195 -8.92 4.12 -4.63
N LYS A 196 -9.51 4.59 -3.50
CA LYS A 196 -9.74 3.79 -2.31
C LYS A 196 -11.21 3.46 -2.11
N VAL A 197 -11.46 2.29 -1.53
CA VAL A 197 -12.81 1.79 -1.27
C VAL A 197 -13.42 2.53 -0.09
N ILE A 198 -14.65 3.00 -0.27
CA ILE A 198 -15.44 3.67 0.77
C ILE A 198 -16.72 2.91 1.12
N GLY A 199 -17.19 2.06 0.23
CA GLY A 199 -18.45 1.34 0.39
C GLY A 199 -18.56 0.14 -0.54
N ILE A 200 -19.70 -0.52 -0.43
CA ILE A 200 -20.09 -1.63 -1.29
C ILE A 200 -21.49 -1.35 -1.87
N HIS A 201 -21.64 -1.53 -3.18
CA HIS A 201 -22.95 -1.38 -3.84
C HIS A 201 -23.90 -2.48 -3.37
N LYS A 202 -25.14 -2.08 -3.03
CA LYS A 202 -26.11 -2.99 -2.44
C LYS A 202 -27.28 -3.26 -3.38
N ALA A 203 -27.98 -2.22 -3.82
CA ALA A 203 -29.21 -2.34 -4.59
C ALA A 203 -29.65 -0.99 -5.19
N SER A 204 -30.62 -1.00 -6.09
CA SER A 204 -31.37 0.18 -6.49
C SER A 204 -32.41 0.56 -5.41
N HIS A 205 -32.71 1.86 -5.29
CA HIS A 205 -33.79 2.31 -4.42
C HIS A 205 -35.16 2.06 -5.12
N PRO A 206 -36.10 1.37 -4.48
CA PRO A 206 -37.31 0.92 -5.16
C PRO A 206 -38.27 2.04 -5.64
N LYS A 207 -38.14 3.26 -5.11
CA LYS A 207 -39.05 4.39 -5.39
C LYS A 207 -38.35 5.71 -5.76
N LYS A 208 -37.03 5.74 -5.88
CA LYS A 208 -36.29 6.98 -6.12
C LYS A 208 -35.17 6.76 -7.15
N GLU A 209 -34.79 7.83 -7.84
CA GLU A 209 -33.73 7.81 -8.87
C GLU A 209 -32.32 7.87 -8.28
N TYR A 210 -31.99 6.94 -7.40
CA TYR A 210 -30.64 6.71 -6.89
C TYR A 210 -30.47 5.28 -6.40
N ASN A 211 -29.26 4.86 -6.32
CA ASN A 211 -28.86 3.55 -5.83
C ASN A 211 -28.32 3.61 -4.41
N LEU A 212 -28.29 2.47 -3.74
CA LEU A 212 -27.90 2.31 -2.35
C LEU A 212 -26.59 1.49 -2.24
N GLY A 213 -25.73 1.90 -1.35
CA GLY A 213 -24.55 1.16 -0.92
C GLY A 213 -24.43 1.12 0.59
N THR A 214 -23.60 0.22 1.08
CA THR A 214 -23.22 0.18 2.50
C THR A 214 -21.92 0.94 2.70
N PHE A 215 -21.91 1.89 3.64
CA PHE A 215 -20.71 2.58 4.06
C PHE A 215 -19.89 1.68 4.97
N LEU A 216 -18.58 1.50 4.68
CA LEU A 216 -17.79 0.44 5.31
C LEU A 216 -17.38 0.71 6.76
N ARG A 217 -17.53 1.92 7.29
CA ARG A 217 -17.09 2.30 8.64
C ARG A 217 -17.48 1.28 9.73
N GLU A 218 -18.76 1.06 9.91
CA GLU A 218 -19.26 0.18 10.98
C GLU A 218 -19.05 -1.32 10.72
N PRO A 219 -19.26 -1.84 9.50
CA PRO A 219 -18.90 -3.23 9.19
C PRO A 219 -17.44 -3.56 9.49
N LEU A 220 -16.51 -2.69 9.13
CA LEU A 220 -15.09 -2.90 9.39
C LEU A 220 -14.75 -2.87 10.87
N LYS A 221 -15.35 -1.96 11.66
CA LYS A 221 -15.18 -1.96 13.12
C LYS A 221 -15.65 -3.27 13.75
N GLN A 222 -16.79 -3.79 13.30
CA GLN A 222 -17.33 -5.05 13.84
C GLN A 222 -16.48 -6.26 13.42
N PHE A 223 -16.10 -6.33 12.16
CA PHE A 223 -15.18 -7.38 11.71
C PHE A 223 -13.90 -7.37 12.54
N TYR A 224 -13.34 -6.19 12.77
CA TYR A 224 -12.16 -6.01 13.58
C TYR A 224 -12.34 -6.50 15.04
N SER A 225 -13.47 -6.20 15.67
CA SER A 225 -13.74 -6.65 17.02
C SER A 225 -13.74 -8.19 17.14
N LEU A 226 -14.10 -8.89 16.06
CA LEU A 226 -14.00 -10.35 15.98
C LEU A 226 -12.54 -10.83 15.91
N MET A 227 -11.68 -10.07 15.23
CA MET A 227 -10.25 -10.41 15.10
C MET A 227 -9.50 -10.29 16.42
N ASN A 228 -9.87 -9.30 17.25
CA ASN A 228 -9.14 -8.97 18.50
C ASN A 228 -9.44 -9.86 19.71
N LYS A 229 -10.50 -10.62 19.70
CA LYS A 229 -10.80 -11.54 20.82
C LYS A 229 -9.74 -12.61 21.07
N SER A 230 -8.70 -12.70 20.24
CA SER A 230 -7.64 -13.71 20.30
C SER A 230 -6.20 -13.15 20.47
N PHE A 231 -6.01 -11.83 20.70
CA PHE A 231 -4.66 -11.28 20.81
C PHE A 231 -4.45 -10.51 22.12
N GLU A 232 -3.79 -11.16 23.08
CA GLU A 232 -3.08 -10.47 24.15
C GLU A 232 -1.77 -9.89 23.59
N VAL A 233 -1.66 -8.57 23.65
CA VAL A 233 -0.52 -7.79 23.16
C VAL A 233 0.71 -8.07 24.03
N LYS A 234 1.74 -8.72 23.48
CA LYS A 234 3.07 -8.75 24.07
C LYS A 234 3.78 -7.41 23.80
N HIS A 235 4.41 -6.89 24.84
CA HIS A 235 5.06 -5.58 24.95
C HIS A 235 5.96 -5.19 23.78
N THR A 236 5.53 -4.20 23.01
CA THR A 236 6.39 -3.35 22.16
C THR A 236 6.91 -2.17 22.97
N SER A 237 8.05 -1.60 22.58
CA SER A 237 8.63 -0.44 23.27
C SER A 237 7.65 0.75 23.27
N LYS A 238 7.79 1.67 24.20
CA LYS A 238 6.91 2.83 24.36
C LYS A 238 6.88 3.72 23.09
N ILE A 239 8.01 3.79 22.40
CA ILE A 239 8.20 4.57 21.16
C ILE A 239 7.50 3.90 19.99
N ASP A 240 7.60 2.56 19.85
CA ASP A 240 6.89 1.84 18.78
C ASP A 240 5.37 2.01 18.86
N LYS A 241 4.81 2.07 20.09
CA LYS A 241 3.37 2.32 20.28
C LYS A 241 2.92 3.70 19.81
N ILE A 242 3.80 4.69 19.87
CA ILE A 242 3.55 6.08 19.53
C ILE A 242 3.42 6.26 18.03
N PHE A 243 4.35 5.66 17.26
CA PHE A 243 4.33 5.74 15.80
C PHE A 243 3.42 4.69 15.15
N GLN A 244 2.78 3.83 15.96
CA GLN A 244 1.85 2.80 15.54
C GLN A 244 0.37 3.27 15.51
N SER A 245 0.06 4.50 15.91
CA SER A 245 -1.30 5.04 15.82
C SER A 245 -1.68 5.34 14.35
N GLU A 246 -2.87 4.94 13.96
CA GLU A 246 -3.34 4.79 12.57
C GLU A 246 -3.59 6.07 11.81
N GLU A 247 -3.66 7.18 12.48
CA GLU A 247 -3.82 8.49 11.89
C GLU A 247 -2.60 9.33 12.25
N PHE A 248 -1.69 9.47 11.30
CA PHE A 248 -0.79 10.60 11.28
C PHE A 248 -1.62 11.86 10.95
N ASN A 249 -2.54 12.19 11.83
CA ASN A 249 -3.18 13.49 11.88
C ASN A 249 -2.29 14.40 12.71
N TYR A 250 -1.92 15.53 12.14
CA TYR A 250 -1.05 16.52 12.77
C TYR A 250 -1.55 16.90 14.16
N GLU A 251 -2.87 17.06 14.34
CA GLU A 251 -3.52 17.45 15.61
C GLU A 251 -3.46 16.35 16.67
N GLU A 252 -3.61 15.08 16.30
CA GLU A 252 -3.49 13.95 17.23
C GLU A 252 -2.06 13.69 17.66
N MET A 253 -1.09 13.93 16.79
CA MET A 253 0.31 13.86 17.13
C MET A 253 0.70 14.97 18.11
N GLU A 254 0.18 16.16 17.94
CA GLU A 254 0.41 17.26 18.90
C GLU A 254 -0.22 16.97 20.26
N LEU A 255 -1.46 16.48 20.28
CA LEU A 255 -2.12 16.04 21.51
C LEU A 255 -1.39 14.87 22.19
N PHE A 256 -0.76 14.02 21.38
CA PHE A 256 0.05 12.93 21.90
C PHE A 256 1.39 13.42 22.44
N LEU A 257 2.09 14.30 21.73
CA LEU A 257 3.35 14.91 22.17
C LEU A 257 3.15 15.70 23.47
N SER A 258 2.00 16.37 23.65
CA SER A 258 1.69 17.11 24.87
C SER A 258 1.66 16.23 26.13
N LYS A 259 1.40 14.92 26.00
CA LYS A 259 1.46 13.97 27.13
C LYS A 259 2.88 13.72 27.63
N PHE A 260 3.90 14.11 26.87
CA PHE A 260 5.34 13.94 27.20
C PHE A 260 6.06 15.25 27.45
N GLU A 261 5.35 16.38 27.56
CA GLU A 261 5.91 17.71 27.84
C GLU A 261 6.81 17.72 29.10
N ASN A 262 6.58 16.80 30.04
CA ASN A 262 7.39 16.63 31.24
C ASN A 262 8.72 15.91 31.00
N ASP A 263 8.89 15.25 29.85
CA ASP A 263 10.15 14.63 29.41
C ASP A 263 10.68 15.37 28.18
N LYS A 264 11.33 16.51 28.41
CA LYS A 264 11.81 17.40 27.36
C LYS A 264 12.73 16.74 26.32
N ASN A 265 13.49 15.74 26.72
CA ASN A 265 14.41 15.05 25.79
C ASN A 265 13.62 14.11 24.88
N LEU A 266 12.70 13.34 25.43
CA LEU A 266 11.86 12.43 24.63
C LEU A 266 10.95 13.23 23.70
N TYR A 267 10.34 14.30 24.17
CA TYR A 267 9.51 15.20 23.38
C TYR A 267 10.25 15.73 22.14
N LYS A 268 11.47 16.25 22.34
CA LYS A 268 12.29 16.80 21.26
C LYS A 268 12.63 15.74 20.19
N ILE A 269 13.02 14.53 20.62
CA ILE A 269 13.33 13.43 19.69
C ILE A 269 12.09 13.02 18.88
N LEU A 270 10.94 12.91 19.53
CA LEU A 270 9.69 12.52 18.86
C LEU A 270 9.21 13.58 17.87
N GLU A 271 9.35 14.86 18.22
CA GLU A 271 9.02 15.97 17.33
C GLU A 271 9.94 16.00 16.10
N GLU A 272 11.23 15.79 16.28
CA GLU A 272 12.19 15.71 15.17
C GLU A 272 11.87 14.52 14.24
N LEU A 273 11.62 13.33 14.77
CA LEU A 273 11.24 12.15 14.00
C LEU A 273 9.93 12.34 13.23
N LYS A 274 8.94 12.96 13.86
CA LYS A 274 7.67 13.35 13.22
C LYS A 274 7.93 14.28 12.03
N ASN A 275 8.72 15.32 12.22
CA ASN A 275 8.99 16.31 11.19
C ASN A 275 9.76 15.70 10.01
N ILE A 276 10.73 14.84 10.26
CA ILE A 276 11.48 14.13 9.23
C ILE A 276 10.54 13.20 8.44
N GLN A 277 9.74 12.39 9.12
CA GLN A 277 8.81 11.46 8.46
C GLN A 277 7.77 12.21 7.63
N TRP A 278 7.24 13.31 8.14
CA TRP A 278 6.26 14.14 7.46
C TRP A 278 6.87 14.86 6.24
N GLY A 279 8.06 15.39 6.39
CA GLY A 279 8.79 16.01 5.29
C GLY A 279 9.11 15.03 4.15
N ILE A 280 9.36 13.75 4.46
CA ILE A 280 9.51 12.68 3.45
C ILE A 280 8.15 12.42 2.76
N ILE A 281 7.06 12.35 3.51
CA ILE A 281 5.72 12.11 2.99
C ILE A 281 5.25 13.26 2.11
N GLU A 282 5.21 14.49 2.63
CA GLU A 282 4.72 15.67 1.90
C GLU A 282 5.65 16.06 0.77
N GLY A 283 6.93 16.20 1.09
CA GLY A 283 7.91 16.71 0.13
C GLY A 283 8.12 15.82 -1.07
N ALA A 284 7.94 14.50 -0.93
CA ALA A 284 8.13 13.53 -1.99
C ALA A 284 6.82 13.03 -2.62
N LYS A 285 5.66 13.46 -2.11
CA LYS A 285 4.36 12.87 -2.47
C LYS A 285 4.34 11.34 -2.27
N LEU A 286 5.13 10.84 -1.35
CA LEU A 286 5.00 9.48 -0.86
C LEU A 286 3.64 9.37 -0.19
N LEU A 287 2.85 8.42 -0.63
CA LEU A 287 1.60 8.15 0.04
C LEU A 287 1.90 7.48 1.39
N PRO A 288 1.24 7.85 2.49
CA PRO A 288 1.45 7.23 3.80
C PRO A 288 1.43 5.69 3.75
N ARG A 289 0.59 5.11 2.89
CA ARG A 289 0.49 3.66 2.64
C ARG A 289 1.77 3.01 2.07
N MET A 290 2.71 3.78 1.57
CA MET A 290 4.00 3.26 1.10
C MET A 290 5.00 3.04 2.22
N LEU A 291 4.71 3.55 3.42
CA LEU A 291 5.53 3.37 4.61
C LEU A 291 4.96 2.27 5.50
N ASP A 292 5.85 1.54 6.16
CA ASP A 292 5.53 0.54 7.18
C ASP A 292 6.31 0.87 8.46
N PRO A 293 5.68 1.49 9.45
CA PRO A 293 6.35 1.86 10.69
C PRO A 293 6.98 0.69 11.45
N ARG A 294 6.53 -0.55 11.24
CA ARG A 294 7.19 -1.75 11.80
C ARG A 294 8.62 -1.92 11.31
N GLY A 295 8.90 -1.40 10.11
CA GLY A 295 10.24 -1.33 9.55
C GLY A 295 11.04 -0.13 10.01
N ASN A 296 10.47 0.79 10.81
CA ASN A 296 11.18 1.97 11.29
C ASN A 296 12.27 1.58 12.28
N LYS A 297 13.38 2.29 12.22
CA LYS A 297 14.48 2.12 13.14
C LYS A 297 15.21 3.45 13.32
N TYR A 298 15.03 4.04 14.49
CA TYR A 298 15.51 5.38 14.78
C TYR A 298 16.88 5.36 15.45
N GLU A 299 17.21 4.26 16.12
CA GLU A 299 18.48 4.06 16.84
C GLU A 299 18.80 2.57 17.02
N GLY A 300 19.87 2.28 17.73
CA GLY A 300 20.21 0.90 18.11
C GLY A 300 20.63 0.02 16.93
N TRP A 301 21.20 0.60 15.89
CA TRP A 301 21.89 -0.16 14.87
C TRP A 301 23.10 -0.86 15.48
N SER A 302 23.25 -2.16 15.20
CA SER A 302 24.44 -2.87 15.66
C SER A 302 25.70 -2.32 14.99
N VAL A 303 26.78 -2.22 15.76
CA VAL A 303 28.09 -1.82 15.24
C VAL A 303 28.82 -3.04 14.68
N GLY A 304 29.63 -2.83 13.64
CA GLY A 304 30.46 -3.86 13.00
C GLY A 304 29.70 -4.64 11.92
N LYS A 305 30.43 -5.48 11.22
CA LYS A 305 29.95 -6.30 10.14
C LYS A 305 28.89 -7.33 10.59
N LYS A 306 27.91 -7.56 9.77
CA LYS A 306 26.88 -8.61 9.92
C LYS A 306 26.79 -9.43 8.64
N ILE A 307 26.23 -10.62 8.73
CA ILE A 307 26.00 -11.49 7.58
C ILE A 307 24.50 -11.63 7.36
N LYS A 308 24.08 -11.47 6.10
CA LYS A 308 22.70 -11.72 5.66
C LYS A 308 22.71 -12.25 4.23
N GLY A 309 21.99 -13.34 3.98
CA GLY A 309 21.95 -13.97 2.66
C GLY A 309 23.31 -14.49 2.16
N GLY A 310 24.22 -14.84 3.07
CA GLY A 310 25.58 -15.30 2.76
C GLY A 310 26.61 -14.17 2.53
N PHE A 311 26.21 -12.91 2.58
CA PHE A 311 27.10 -11.76 2.35
C PHE A 311 27.22 -10.87 3.57
N GLU A 312 28.43 -10.32 3.76
CA GLU A 312 28.69 -9.31 4.79
C GLU A 312 28.05 -7.97 4.41
N TYR A 313 27.58 -7.23 5.40
CA TYR A 313 27.14 -5.84 5.26
C TYR A 313 27.44 -5.04 6.53
N TYR A 314 27.51 -3.72 6.41
CA TYR A 314 27.70 -2.80 7.52
C TYR A 314 26.35 -2.18 7.89
N PRO A 315 25.79 -2.44 9.10
CA PRO A 315 24.57 -1.77 9.56
C PRO A 315 24.72 -0.25 9.55
N PRO A 316 23.66 0.50 9.21
CA PRO A 316 23.71 1.95 9.02
C PRO A 316 23.67 2.70 10.36
N ALA A 317 24.71 2.57 11.18
CA ALA A 317 24.84 3.27 12.46
C ALA A 317 24.82 4.78 12.24
N GLY A 318 24.04 5.51 13.04
CA GLY A 318 23.87 6.97 12.93
C GLY A 318 22.82 7.40 11.88
N TRP A 319 22.11 6.45 11.26
CA TRP A 319 21.04 6.73 10.32
C TRP A 319 19.67 6.44 10.94
N ILE A 320 18.68 7.23 10.57
CA ILE A 320 17.26 6.99 10.87
C ILE A 320 16.67 6.20 9.71
N GLY A 321 15.93 5.13 9.99
CA GLY A 321 15.33 4.27 8.97
C GLY A 321 13.81 4.30 9.02
N PHE A 322 13.17 4.60 7.87
CA PHE A 322 11.73 4.51 7.69
C PHE A 322 11.40 3.31 6.81
N GLY A 323 10.65 2.34 7.37
CA GLY A 323 10.25 1.13 6.67
C GLY A 323 9.34 1.43 5.49
N LEU A 324 9.56 0.71 4.38
CA LEU A 324 8.63 0.70 3.24
C LEU A 324 7.62 -0.42 3.41
N ASN A 325 6.39 -0.16 3.01
CA ASN A 325 5.33 -1.15 2.99
C ASN A 325 5.56 -2.12 1.83
N VAL A 326 6.27 -3.20 2.12
CA VAL A 326 6.64 -4.23 1.15
C VAL A 326 6.04 -5.59 1.46
N LYS A 327 5.34 -5.74 2.59
CA LYS A 327 4.66 -6.98 2.94
C LYS A 327 3.57 -7.30 1.93
N LEU A 328 3.46 -8.57 1.61
CA LEU A 328 2.52 -9.11 0.62
C LEU A 328 2.69 -8.52 -0.80
N LYS A 329 3.75 -7.74 -1.05
CA LYS A 329 3.95 -7.05 -2.34
C LYS A 329 4.64 -7.92 -3.39
N PHE A 330 5.50 -8.85 -2.97
CA PHE A 330 6.33 -9.68 -3.86
C PHE A 330 6.04 -11.17 -3.64
N ASP A 331 6.43 -12.00 -4.60
CA ASP A 331 6.35 -13.47 -4.53
C ASP A 331 4.96 -13.99 -4.12
N ASN A 332 3.88 -13.38 -4.65
CA ASN A 332 2.49 -13.71 -4.31
C ASN A 332 2.20 -13.64 -2.79
N GLY A 333 2.84 -12.71 -2.09
CA GLY A 333 2.70 -12.52 -0.65
C GLY A 333 3.67 -13.36 0.19
N ASP A 334 4.67 -14.00 -0.42
CA ASP A 334 5.75 -14.65 0.34
C ASP A 334 6.76 -13.62 0.86
N ASP A 335 6.70 -13.33 2.16
CA ASP A 335 7.58 -12.40 2.84
C ASP A 335 8.90 -13.04 3.34
N SER A 336 9.18 -14.30 2.99
CA SER A 336 10.39 -15.02 3.40
C SER A 336 11.69 -14.31 3.00
N TRP A 337 11.66 -13.54 1.92
CA TRP A 337 12.79 -12.73 1.45
C TRP A 337 13.20 -11.63 2.44
N ILE A 338 12.28 -11.13 3.27
CA ILE A 338 12.55 -10.08 4.28
C ILE A 338 12.59 -10.64 5.71
N GLU A 339 11.71 -11.57 6.05
CA GLU A 339 11.52 -12.08 7.42
C GLU A 339 12.48 -13.23 7.76
N ASN A 340 12.75 -14.13 6.81
CA ASN A 340 13.58 -15.31 7.07
C ASN A 340 15.07 -14.93 7.15
N ASN A 341 15.68 -15.25 8.30
CA ASN A 341 17.12 -15.01 8.51
C ASN A 341 18.02 -15.88 7.62
N ASN A 342 17.53 -17.02 7.17
CA ASN A 342 18.25 -17.95 6.30
C ASN A 342 17.88 -17.76 4.82
N SER A 343 17.18 -16.66 4.46
CA SER A 343 16.87 -16.38 3.05
C SER A 343 18.15 -16.07 2.26
N ASN A 344 18.14 -16.38 0.97
CA ASN A 344 19.22 -16.03 0.03
C ASN A 344 19.15 -14.56 -0.45
N TRP A 345 18.59 -13.67 0.39
CA TRP A 345 18.49 -12.24 0.14
C TRP A 345 19.40 -11.47 1.09
N CYS A 346 20.45 -10.87 0.56
CA CYS A 346 21.41 -10.06 1.31
C CYS A 346 20.95 -8.60 1.46
N ILE A 347 21.66 -7.84 2.26
CA ILE A 347 21.40 -6.41 2.50
C ILE A 347 22.43 -5.59 1.75
N ALA A 348 21.97 -4.53 1.08
CA ALA A 348 22.81 -3.50 0.48
C ALA A 348 22.14 -2.13 0.51
N TYR A 349 22.86 -1.12 0.04
CA TYR A 349 22.49 0.28 0.05
C TYR A 349 22.61 0.86 -1.35
N HIS A 350 21.68 1.75 -1.69
CA HIS A 350 21.69 2.49 -2.96
C HIS A 350 21.65 3.98 -2.68
N GLY A 351 22.74 4.67 -3.01
CA GLY A 351 22.81 6.12 -3.08
C GLY A 351 22.38 6.61 -4.46
N PHE A 352 21.68 7.72 -4.51
CA PHE A 352 21.16 8.31 -5.75
C PHE A 352 21.00 9.81 -5.60
N GLY A 353 20.99 10.52 -6.72
CA GLY A 353 20.63 11.94 -6.75
C GLY A 353 21.75 12.91 -6.35
N ARG A 354 23.02 12.46 -6.29
CA ARG A 354 24.16 13.37 -6.03
C ARG A 354 24.19 14.53 -7.03
N GLY A 355 24.27 15.74 -6.51
CA GLY A 355 24.32 16.97 -7.32
C GLY A 355 22.97 17.44 -7.87
N LEU A 356 21.89 16.73 -7.56
CA LEU A 356 20.52 17.14 -7.91
C LEU A 356 19.92 17.99 -6.79
N ASN A 357 18.91 18.79 -7.14
CA ASN A 357 18.16 19.53 -6.14
C ASN A 357 17.20 18.63 -5.34
N SER A 358 16.75 19.10 -4.18
CA SER A 358 15.89 18.36 -3.26
C SER A 358 14.64 17.75 -3.93
N ASN A 359 13.98 18.49 -4.83
CA ASN A 359 12.77 18.01 -5.50
C ASN A 359 13.05 16.89 -6.52
N GLU A 360 14.19 16.94 -7.20
CA GLU A 360 14.63 15.87 -8.10
C GLU A 360 14.98 14.60 -7.33
N VAL A 361 15.71 14.74 -6.22
CA VAL A 361 16.03 13.60 -5.32
C VAL A 361 14.75 12.94 -4.81
N LYS A 362 13.77 13.72 -4.35
CA LYS A 362 12.46 13.24 -3.91
C LYS A 362 11.72 12.48 -5.02
N LYS A 363 11.71 12.99 -6.25
CA LYS A 363 11.08 12.32 -7.41
C LYS A 363 11.73 10.97 -7.72
N ILE A 364 13.07 10.90 -7.71
CA ILE A 364 13.80 9.65 -7.95
C ILE A 364 13.46 8.63 -6.87
N MET A 365 13.48 9.02 -5.59
CA MET A 365 13.12 8.15 -4.47
C MET A 365 11.73 7.54 -4.65
N VAL A 366 10.72 8.38 -4.95
CA VAL A 366 9.34 7.92 -5.18
C VAL A 366 9.26 6.96 -6.37
N THR A 367 9.96 7.27 -7.45
CA THR A 367 9.99 6.44 -8.66
C THR A 367 10.57 5.06 -8.34
N ILE A 368 11.69 4.99 -7.62
CA ILE A 368 12.30 3.71 -7.21
C ILE A 368 11.35 2.93 -6.29
N CYS A 369 10.74 3.58 -5.32
CA CYS A 369 9.80 2.93 -4.38
C CYS A 369 8.55 2.37 -5.07
N ASN A 370 8.09 3.01 -6.16
CA ASN A 370 6.90 2.60 -6.91
C ASN A 370 7.20 1.61 -8.04
N GLN A 371 8.22 1.88 -8.84
CA GLN A 371 8.48 1.22 -10.11
C GLN A 371 9.72 0.31 -10.10
N GLY A 372 10.50 0.33 -9.01
CA GLY A 372 11.78 -0.35 -8.93
C GLY A 372 12.93 0.46 -9.54
N PHE A 373 14.08 -0.17 -9.63
CA PHE A 373 15.31 0.46 -10.10
C PHE A 373 15.42 0.45 -11.63
N LYS A 374 16.14 1.45 -12.15
CA LYS A 374 16.52 1.50 -13.56
C LYS A 374 18.02 1.73 -13.65
N ALA A 375 18.70 1.01 -14.54
CA ALA A 375 20.13 1.17 -14.78
C ALA A 375 20.45 2.61 -15.20
N GLY A 376 21.44 3.23 -14.55
CA GLY A 376 21.92 4.57 -14.91
C GLY A 376 22.78 4.56 -16.18
N PHE A 377 23.19 5.75 -16.62
CA PHE A 377 24.02 5.92 -17.80
C PHE A 377 25.50 5.58 -17.53
N ALA A 378 26.02 5.90 -16.33
CA ALA A 378 27.39 5.60 -15.94
C ALA A 378 27.51 4.10 -15.58
N GLN A 379 28.38 3.40 -16.29
CA GLN A 379 28.56 1.95 -16.17
C GLN A 379 30.08 1.62 -16.06
N ILE A 380 30.72 2.17 -15.03
CA ILE A 380 32.19 2.24 -14.88
C ILE A 380 32.81 0.82 -14.90
N HIS A 381 32.16 -0.17 -14.29
CA HIS A 381 32.70 -1.53 -14.15
C HIS A 381 32.06 -2.56 -15.13
N SER A 382 31.34 -2.08 -16.16
CA SER A 382 30.60 -2.98 -17.06
C SER A 382 31.47 -3.96 -17.83
N GLU A 383 32.72 -3.60 -18.10
CA GLU A 383 33.67 -4.42 -18.87
C GLU A 383 34.56 -5.31 -18.00
N CYS A 384 34.51 -5.15 -16.66
CA CYS A 384 35.27 -5.97 -15.72
C CYS A 384 34.75 -7.42 -15.71
N GLU A 385 35.61 -8.38 -15.37
CA GLU A 385 35.21 -9.75 -15.12
C GLU A 385 34.41 -9.84 -13.80
N ASP A 386 33.36 -10.67 -13.80
CA ASP A 386 32.52 -10.88 -12.63
C ASP A 386 33.11 -11.98 -11.72
N ILE A 387 33.53 -11.61 -10.52
CA ILE A 387 34.14 -12.55 -9.57
C ILE A 387 33.20 -13.65 -9.07
N TYR A 388 31.87 -13.42 -9.14
CA TYR A 388 30.88 -14.40 -8.72
C TYR A 388 30.41 -15.31 -9.87
N HIS A 389 30.66 -14.90 -11.13
CA HIS A 389 30.30 -15.66 -12.33
C HIS A 389 31.49 -15.70 -13.31
N PRO A 390 32.52 -16.53 -13.05
CA PRO A 390 33.75 -16.59 -13.85
C PRO A 390 33.46 -16.74 -15.34
N GLY A 391 34.19 -16.01 -16.17
CA GLY A 391 34.00 -15.98 -17.63
C GLY A 391 32.89 -15.07 -18.11
N GLN A 392 32.20 -14.35 -17.20
CA GLN A 392 31.23 -13.34 -17.55
C GLN A 392 31.72 -11.95 -17.17
N LYS A 393 31.19 -10.92 -17.86
CA LYS A 393 31.42 -9.52 -17.47
C LYS A 393 30.40 -9.07 -16.47
N VAL A 394 30.76 -8.12 -15.60
CA VAL A 394 29.84 -7.43 -14.70
C VAL A 394 28.66 -6.83 -15.47
N GLY A 395 28.92 -6.27 -16.65
CA GLY A 395 27.89 -5.74 -17.52
C GLY A 395 27.19 -4.49 -16.97
N LYS A 396 26.15 -4.05 -17.68
CA LYS A 396 25.35 -2.90 -17.28
C LYS A 396 24.35 -3.29 -16.17
N GLY A 397 24.02 -2.35 -15.28
CA GLY A 397 23.03 -2.60 -14.24
C GLY A 397 22.88 -1.44 -13.26
N VAL A 398 22.26 -1.75 -12.14
CA VAL A 398 22.11 -0.83 -10.99
C VAL A 398 23.18 -1.15 -9.96
N TYR A 399 23.84 -0.13 -9.44
CA TYR A 399 24.93 -0.23 -8.49
C TYR A 399 24.44 -0.15 -7.06
N PHE A 400 24.97 -1.01 -6.21
CA PHE A 400 24.70 -1.09 -4.78
C PHE A 400 26.02 -1.27 -4.01
N SER A 401 25.98 -1.06 -2.71
CA SER A 401 27.11 -1.39 -1.83
C SER A 401 26.62 -2.04 -0.53
N GLN A 402 27.39 -3.00 -0.01
CA GLN A 402 27.19 -3.54 1.34
C GLN A 402 27.59 -2.55 2.44
N ASN A 403 28.26 -1.46 2.09
CA ASN A 403 28.70 -0.40 3.00
C ASN A 403 27.93 0.90 2.70
N ILE A 404 27.19 1.39 3.70
CA ILE A 404 26.40 2.61 3.55
C ILE A 404 27.27 3.84 3.27
N ALA A 405 28.50 3.91 3.78
CA ALA A 405 29.41 5.01 3.51
C ALA A 405 29.78 5.14 2.02
N VAL A 406 29.83 4.02 1.30
CA VAL A 406 30.02 4.04 -0.16
C VAL A 406 28.76 4.57 -0.86
N ALA A 407 27.58 4.11 -0.45
CA ALA A 407 26.32 4.59 -1.03
C ALA A 407 26.06 6.08 -0.74
N GLU A 408 26.48 6.57 0.44
CA GLU A 408 26.40 7.97 0.85
C GLU A 408 27.11 8.90 -0.14
N ASN A 409 28.23 8.48 -0.74
CA ASN A 409 28.95 9.26 -1.75
C ASN A 409 28.14 9.55 -3.02
N TYR A 410 27.08 8.80 -3.28
CA TYR A 410 26.19 8.94 -4.43
C TYR A 410 24.83 9.51 -4.06
N ALA A 411 24.60 9.77 -2.79
CA ALA A 411 23.35 10.26 -2.26
C ALA A 411 23.17 11.77 -2.48
N GLY A 412 21.97 12.16 -2.78
CA GLY A 412 21.53 13.54 -2.77
C GLY A 412 20.90 13.91 -1.42
N THR A 413 20.68 15.19 -1.23
CA THR A 413 20.03 15.74 -0.04
C THR A 413 18.60 16.13 -0.32
N ILE A 414 17.76 16.04 0.70
CA ILE A 414 16.43 16.63 0.71
C ILE A 414 16.32 17.67 1.81
N ASN A 415 15.63 18.77 1.54
CA ASN A 415 15.32 19.76 2.56
C ASN A 415 14.01 19.38 3.26
N ILE A 416 14.04 19.37 4.61
CA ILE A 416 12.91 19.07 5.48
C ILE A 416 12.95 20.07 6.65
N CYS A 417 11.94 20.92 6.77
CA CYS A 417 11.85 21.93 7.82
C CYS A 417 13.13 22.79 7.96
N ASP A 418 13.62 23.28 6.81
CA ASP A 418 14.83 24.12 6.68
C ASP A 418 16.17 23.42 7.06
N GLU A 419 16.15 22.11 7.24
CA GLU A 419 17.35 21.29 7.45
C GLU A 419 17.56 20.30 6.29
N ASP A 420 18.80 20.06 5.92
CA ASP A 420 19.16 19.15 4.84
C ASP A 420 19.46 17.75 5.39
N TYR A 421 18.90 16.73 4.73
CA TYR A 421 19.11 15.33 5.06
C TYR A 421 19.57 14.54 3.85
N ILE A 422 20.62 13.74 4.03
CA ILE A 422 21.09 12.75 3.06
C ILE A 422 20.09 11.60 3.01
N ILE A 423 19.78 11.10 1.79
CA ILE A 423 18.87 9.96 1.59
C ILE A 423 19.58 8.80 0.90
N VAL A 424 19.44 7.60 1.47
CA VAL A 424 19.90 6.33 0.93
C VAL A 424 18.78 5.30 1.01
N LEU A 425 18.63 4.44 0.02
CA LEU A 425 17.73 3.30 0.09
C LEU A 425 18.44 2.04 0.59
N MET A 426 17.86 1.39 1.59
CA MET A 426 18.27 0.07 2.06
C MET A 426 17.47 -0.99 1.32
N VAL A 427 18.16 -1.93 0.71
CA VAL A 427 17.57 -2.91 -0.20
C VAL A 427 17.89 -4.34 0.22
N ARG A 428 17.04 -5.27 -0.22
CA ARG A 428 17.35 -6.69 -0.31
C ARG A 428 17.74 -7.05 -1.73
N ILE A 429 18.83 -7.77 -1.88
CA ILE A 429 19.31 -8.27 -3.17
C ILE A 429 19.37 -9.79 -3.10
N LYS A 430 18.85 -10.46 -4.12
CA LYS A 430 18.97 -11.91 -4.25
C LYS A 430 20.45 -12.27 -4.49
N SER A 431 21.01 -13.08 -3.62
CA SER A 431 22.46 -13.36 -3.60
C SER A 431 23.00 -13.85 -4.94
N SER A 432 22.21 -14.66 -5.66
CA SER A 432 22.58 -15.21 -6.98
C SER A 432 22.55 -14.21 -8.13
N SER A 433 22.05 -12.98 -7.92
CA SER A 433 22.00 -11.95 -8.96
C SER A 433 23.07 -10.87 -8.82
N ILE A 434 23.92 -11.00 -7.79
CA ILE A 434 25.01 -10.05 -7.55
C ILE A 434 26.12 -10.33 -8.55
N ARG A 435 26.53 -9.28 -9.25
CA ARG A 435 27.74 -9.22 -10.09
C ARG A 435 28.70 -8.22 -9.47
N CYS A 436 29.99 -8.53 -9.50
CA CYS A 436 31.00 -7.71 -8.79
C CYS A 436 32.35 -7.77 -9.52
N CYS A 437 33.00 -6.61 -9.59
CA CYS A 437 34.36 -6.48 -10.13
C CYS A 437 35.39 -6.76 -9.03
N GLU A 438 36.49 -7.48 -9.35
CA GLU A 438 37.57 -7.76 -8.41
C GLU A 438 38.25 -6.47 -7.92
N ASP A 439 38.48 -5.53 -8.83
CA ASP A 439 39.13 -4.24 -8.50
C ASP A 439 38.25 -3.27 -7.72
N ALA A 440 36.95 -3.57 -7.58
CA ALA A 440 35.98 -2.72 -6.92
C ALA A 440 34.92 -3.54 -6.14
N PRO A 441 35.34 -4.35 -5.16
CA PRO A 441 34.46 -5.31 -4.47
C PRO A 441 33.37 -4.65 -3.61
N GLU A 442 33.47 -3.35 -3.36
CA GLU A 442 32.45 -2.56 -2.66
C GLU A 442 31.23 -2.24 -3.54
N TYR A 443 31.29 -2.45 -4.87
CA TYR A 443 30.18 -2.22 -5.78
C TYR A 443 29.58 -3.53 -6.28
N TRP A 444 28.32 -3.73 -5.93
CA TRP A 444 27.50 -4.82 -6.45
C TRP A 444 26.59 -4.31 -7.56
N VAL A 445 26.45 -5.08 -8.60
CA VAL A 445 25.63 -4.73 -9.76
C VAL A 445 24.54 -5.78 -9.96
N THR A 446 23.31 -5.35 -10.23
CA THR A 446 22.17 -6.21 -10.59
C THR A 446 21.42 -5.61 -11.78
N ASN A 447 20.46 -6.33 -12.36
CA ASN A 447 19.62 -5.76 -13.42
C ASN A 447 18.58 -4.76 -12.90
N GLY A 448 18.33 -4.74 -11.59
CA GLY A 448 17.41 -3.78 -10.96
C GLY A 448 15.94 -4.18 -10.99
N ASN A 449 15.57 -5.35 -11.51
CA ASN A 449 14.20 -5.84 -11.49
C ASN A 449 13.79 -6.35 -10.08
N CYS A 450 12.49 -6.44 -9.82
CA CYS A 450 11.95 -6.82 -8.50
C CYS A 450 12.24 -8.28 -8.10
N ASP A 451 12.66 -9.14 -9.05
CA ASP A 451 13.05 -10.52 -8.77
C ASP A 451 14.48 -10.59 -8.23
N GLU A 452 15.27 -9.53 -8.42
CA GLU A 452 16.66 -9.45 -8.00
C GLU A 452 16.90 -8.47 -6.88
N VAL A 453 16.18 -7.33 -6.85
CA VAL A 453 16.39 -6.27 -5.84
C VAL A 453 15.09 -5.60 -5.41
N ARG A 454 14.95 -5.38 -4.10
CA ARG A 454 13.73 -4.82 -3.50
C ARG A 454 14.10 -3.77 -2.45
N PRO A 455 13.70 -2.49 -2.63
CA PRO A 455 13.83 -1.50 -1.58
C PRO A 455 12.86 -1.84 -0.44
N TYR A 456 13.32 -1.75 0.81
CA TYR A 456 12.47 -2.02 1.97
C TYR A 456 12.58 -1.00 3.09
N ARG A 457 13.53 -0.04 2.97
CA ARG A 457 13.68 1.05 3.95
C ARG A 457 14.32 2.28 3.31
N ILE A 458 13.81 3.45 3.67
CA ILE A 458 14.45 4.75 3.40
C ILE A 458 15.34 5.07 4.61
N LEU A 459 16.59 5.36 4.37
CA LEU A 459 17.52 5.81 5.38
C LEU A 459 17.77 7.31 5.22
N VAL A 460 17.72 8.05 6.32
CA VAL A 460 18.01 9.48 6.35
C VAL A 460 19.06 9.78 7.42
N LYS A 461 19.92 10.73 7.14
CA LYS A 461 20.93 11.24 8.07
C LYS A 461 21.01 12.75 7.89
N LYS A 462 21.07 13.50 8.98
CA LYS A 462 21.25 14.95 8.90
C LYS A 462 22.56 15.26 8.16
N TYR A 463 22.51 16.21 7.24
CA TYR A 463 23.69 16.70 6.53
C TYR A 463 24.31 17.80 7.38
N ASP A 464 25.51 17.53 7.93
CA ASP A 464 26.27 18.47 8.76
C ASP A 464 27.06 19.45 7.89
#